data_8f5b5b53177faee6a205bb499010be37
#
_entry.id   8f5b5b53177faee6a205bb499010be37
#
_cell.length_a   1.000
_cell.length_b   1.000
_cell.length_c   1.000
_cell.angle_alpha   90.00
_cell.angle_beta   90.00
_cell.angle_gamma   90.00
#
_symmetry.space_group_name_H-M   'P 1'
#
loop_
_entity.id
_entity.type
_entity.pdbx_description
1 polymer ?
#
loop_
_entity_poly.entity_id
_entity_poly.type
_entity_poly.pdbx_seq_one_letter_code
_entity_poly.pdbx_strand_id
1 'polypeptide(L)'
;MIFGKNAGLMLKYQKAKAKMVEYDVSKQEYPHFPLNSNELSYPTTYVLSRYSECIIENNHDELKELELLLITTAEYYDSAFKSKDRPEYDWDFLLSGASAYFLRKDFGSAKVLAARVVDLIDEERSPQKLLTNIYNYLLGGVYLPYLRVIDTYERINNFFLDYFGKGKSLEALKSNLWVYRNEIYENGDPDSIFYVDILVAVIIVACENSSWSLLPSSSGILDEEWESYLQSKMSIKMLWPAQRLIAEKGLLRGESSIVQLPTGVGKTRSIELIIRAAFLSERANIAIIVAPLRALCNEITMDMYKAFGNDVTINQFSDVLQNDFWNLFSEDIKRQILICTPEKLSYVLHHDPFFLSAIDLFVFDEGHMFDDGGRGATYELLVTHIRQNITSEQQLVLLSAVLPNSGDIAQWLFEDRGCLATDDSIVSTPKSIGFSSTQRDIHFFSDDKSNEDYYIPRILRVEQLKKLPRERSNKYFPDLSLSTDVAIYNAIKLCHNGGVAIYLGQQRSMKTVFERIINLDKRNYDLKALKDNTNQAELSKIKGFIESYYGSEHYYTKAAELG
;
A
#
# COMPACT_ATOMS: atom_id res chain seq x y z
N MET A 1 -11.21 6.01 32.28
CA MET A 1 -11.57 5.22 31.07
C MET A 1 -12.04 6.22 30.02
N ILE A 2 -11.19 6.55 29.05
CA ILE A 2 -11.42 7.62 28.04
C ILE A 2 -12.61 7.25 27.16
N PHE A 3 -12.64 6.04 26.65
CA PHE A 3 -13.80 5.50 25.95
C PHE A 3 -14.78 4.84 26.92
N GLY A 4 -16.07 5.15 26.80
CA GLY A 4 -17.13 4.53 27.57
C GLY A 4 -17.29 3.02 27.25
N LYS A 5 -18.01 2.29 28.11
CA LYS A 5 -18.22 0.82 27.95
C LYS A 5 -18.82 0.41 26.60
N ASN A 6 -19.54 1.30 25.95
CA ASN A 6 -20.24 1.03 24.67
C ASN A 6 -19.45 1.49 23.43
N ALA A 7 -18.24 2.03 23.58
CA ALA A 7 -17.50 2.61 22.46
C ALA A 7 -17.25 1.60 21.31
N GLY A 8 -16.88 0.37 21.64
CA GLY A 8 -16.70 -0.67 20.63
C GLY A 8 -17.97 -0.97 19.83
N LEU A 9 -19.14 -0.96 20.49
CA LEU A 9 -20.42 -1.16 19.80
C LEU A 9 -20.79 0.05 18.93
N MET A 10 -20.53 1.27 19.41
CA MET A 10 -20.72 2.50 18.63
C MET A 10 -19.85 2.50 17.37
N LEU A 11 -18.59 2.08 17.48
CA LEU A 11 -17.67 1.96 16.33
C LEU A 11 -18.17 0.92 15.32
N LYS A 12 -18.67 -0.24 15.79
CA LYS A 12 -19.29 -1.25 14.91
C LYS A 12 -20.47 -0.69 14.14
N TYR A 13 -21.33 0.08 14.80
CA TYR A 13 -22.45 0.76 14.13
C TYR A 13 -21.98 1.77 13.08
N GLN A 14 -20.90 2.51 13.39
CA GLN A 14 -20.34 3.47 12.46
C GLN A 14 -19.76 2.77 11.22
N LYS A 15 -19.01 1.69 11.40
CA LYS A 15 -18.51 0.85 10.31
C LYS A 15 -19.64 0.26 9.46
N ALA A 16 -20.71 -0.23 10.09
CA ALA A 16 -21.88 -0.75 9.40
C ALA A 16 -22.56 0.32 8.54
N LYS A 17 -22.78 1.54 9.08
CA LYS A 17 -23.31 2.67 8.30
C LYS A 17 -22.40 3.03 7.11
N ALA A 18 -21.08 3.07 7.30
CA ALA A 18 -20.15 3.33 6.23
C ALA A 18 -20.29 2.32 5.07
N LYS A 19 -20.40 1.04 5.40
CA LYS A 19 -20.63 -0.02 4.41
C LYS A 19 -21.99 0.09 3.73
N MET A 20 -23.06 0.47 4.45
CA MET A 20 -24.37 0.72 3.84
C MET A 20 -24.32 1.85 2.81
N VAL A 21 -23.57 2.92 3.09
CA VAL A 21 -23.34 3.99 2.11
C VAL A 21 -22.56 3.48 0.89
N GLU A 22 -21.53 2.66 1.09
CA GLU A 22 -20.78 2.05 -0.02
C GLU A 22 -21.67 1.19 -0.94
N TYR A 23 -22.70 0.54 -0.40
CA TYR A 23 -23.65 -0.27 -1.16
C TYR A 23 -24.89 0.51 -1.65
N ASP A 24 -24.88 1.82 -1.48
CA ASP A 24 -26.00 2.70 -1.88
C ASP A 24 -27.34 2.28 -1.23
N VAL A 25 -27.29 1.90 0.06
CA VAL A 25 -28.48 1.59 0.85
C VAL A 25 -29.15 2.88 1.29
N SER A 26 -30.47 2.99 1.08
CA SER A 26 -31.24 4.16 1.55
C SER A 26 -31.21 4.26 3.08
N LYS A 27 -31.04 5.47 3.62
CA LYS A 27 -31.08 5.71 5.09
C LYS A 27 -32.36 5.20 5.77
N GLN A 28 -33.49 5.14 5.05
CA GLN A 28 -34.75 4.62 5.55
C GLN A 28 -34.72 3.10 5.82
N GLU A 29 -33.81 2.39 5.20
CA GLU A 29 -33.64 0.92 5.32
C GLU A 29 -32.57 0.53 6.33
N TYR A 30 -31.92 1.52 6.97
CA TYR A 30 -30.93 1.23 8.01
C TYR A 30 -31.59 0.54 9.20
N PRO A 31 -30.96 -0.46 9.81
CA PRO A 31 -31.44 -1.02 11.06
C PRO A 31 -31.42 0.05 12.15
N HIS A 32 -32.24 -0.15 13.17
CA HIS A 32 -32.20 0.72 14.33
C HIS A 32 -30.90 0.55 15.10
N PHE A 33 -30.13 1.63 15.21
CA PHE A 33 -28.92 1.69 16.02
C PHE A 33 -29.25 2.37 17.38
N PRO A 34 -29.25 1.62 18.48
CA PRO A 34 -29.70 2.15 19.78
C PRO A 34 -28.73 3.17 20.41
N LEU A 35 -27.49 3.25 19.89
CA LEU A 35 -26.46 4.15 20.38
C LEU A 35 -26.05 5.14 19.29
N ASN A 36 -25.81 6.39 19.71
CA ASN A 36 -25.34 7.44 18.81
C ASN A 36 -23.81 7.37 18.66
N SER A 37 -23.34 6.99 17.49
CA SER A 37 -21.91 6.89 17.21
C SER A 37 -21.17 8.24 17.23
N ASN A 38 -21.89 9.36 17.07
CA ASN A 38 -21.31 10.70 17.15
C ASN A 38 -20.75 11.04 18.56
N GLU A 39 -21.19 10.30 19.60
CA GLU A 39 -20.63 10.43 20.94
C GLU A 39 -19.13 10.03 21.02
N LEU A 40 -18.63 9.32 20.02
CA LEU A 40 -17.20 9.00 19.90
C LEU A 40 -16.34 10.19 19.47
N SER A 41 -16.92 11.24 18.92
CA SER A 41 -16.16 12.42 18.43
C SER A 41 -15.28 13.02 19.53
N TYR A 42 -15.84 13.28 20.71
CA TYR A 42 -15.12 13.87 21.83
C TYR A 42 -13.91 13.03 22.31
N PRO A 43 -14.11 11.74 22.66
CA PRO A 43 -12.99 10.93 23.13
C PRO A 43 -11.93 10.69 22.04
N THR A 44 -12.30 10.63 20.77
CA THR A 44 -11.32 10.45 19.67
C THR A 44 -10.48 11.71 19.47
N THR A 45 -11.08 12.89 19.51
CA THR A 45 -10.33 14.17 19.48
C THR A 45 -9.37 14.26 20.67
N TYR A 46 -9.84 13.92 21.89
CA TYR A 46 -8.98 13.89 23.07
C TYR A 46 -7.80 12.93 22.92
N VAL A 47 -8.03 11.70 22.43
CA VAL A 47 -6.96 10.72 22.24
C VAL A 47 -5.93 11.22 21.24
N LEU A 48 -6.37 11.80 20.11
CA LEU A 48 -5.46 12.33 19.09
C LEU A 48 -4.62 13.50 19.63
N SER A 49 -5.26 14.43 20.36
CA SER A 49 -4.56 15.54 21.02
C SER A 49 -3.53 15.03 22.03
N ARG A 50 -3.96 14.19 22.97
CA ARG A 50 -3.08 13.69 24.03
C ARG A 50 -1.93 12.83 23.51
N TYR A 51 -2.19 12.02 22.47
CA TYR A 51 -1.15 11.24 21.80
C TYR A 51 -0.09 12.15 21.16
N SER A 52 -0.53 13.24 20.52
CA SER A 52 0.37 14.25 19.94
C SER A 52 1.21 14.94 21.01
N GLU A 53 0.60 15.35 22.13
CA GLU A 53 1.32 15.91 23.27
C GLU A 53 2.35 14.93 23.85
N CYS A 54 1.99 13.65 24.02
CA CYS A 54 2.93 12.65 24.53
C CYS A 54 4.16 12.47 23.61
N ILE A 55 4.00 12.56 22.30
CA ILE A 55 5.14 12.59 21.36
C ILE A 55 6.01 13.83 21.60
N ILE A 56 5.39 14.99 21.73
CA ILE A 56 6.08 16.26 21.96
C ILE A 56 6.86 16.24 23.29
N GLU A 57 6.25 15.68 24.34
CA GLU A 57 6.82 15.55 25.68
C GLU A 57 7.79 14.37 25.83
N ASN A 58 7.89 13.50 24.82
CA ASN A 58 8.64 12.24 24.86
C ASN A 58 8.17 11.29 25.99
N ASN A 59 6.87 11.25 26.26
CA ASN A 59 6.23 10.42 27.28
C ASN A 59 5.89 9.03 26.75
N HIS A 60 6.89 8.15 26.69
CA HIS A 60 6.76 6.81 26.12
C HIS A 60 5.80 5.88 26.86
N ASP A 61 5.62 6.07 28.17
CA ASP A 61 4.76 5.18 28.97
C ASP A 61 3.29 5.42 28.62
N GLU A 62 2.88 6.69 28.57
CA GLU A 62 1.51 7.05 28.20
C GLU A 62 1.22 6.78 26.72
N LEU A 63 2.20 6.93 25.84
CA LEU A 63 2.06 6.55 24.43
C LEU A 63 1.63 5.09 24.25
N LYS A 64 2.24 4.16 25.01
CA LYS A 64 1.85 2.74 24.97
C LYS A 64 0.42 2.51 25.45
N GLU A 65 -0.02 3.24 26.48
CA GLU A 65 -1.41 3.13 26.97
C GLU A 65 -2.42 3.66 25.96
N LEU A 66 -2.06 4.71 25.21
CA LEU A 66 -2.92 5.34 24.22
C LEU A 66 -2.93 4.63 22.84
N GLU A 67 -1.96 3.76 22.57
CA GLU A 67 -1.80 3.13 21.23
C GLU A 67 -3.05 2.39 20.76
N LEU A 68 -3.65 1.55 21.63
CA LEU A 68 -4.89 0.84 21.30
C LEU A 68 -6.07 1.80 21.11
N LEU A 69 -6.11 2.91 21.85
CA LEU A 69 -7.14 3.93 21.72
C LEU A 69 -6.98 4.73 20.42
N LEU A 70 -5.74 4.93 19.96
CA LEU A 70 -5.46 5.59 18.70
C LEU A 70 -5.92 4.73 17.49
N ILE A 71 -5.87 3.38 17.61
CA ILE A 71 -6.47 2.47 16.62
C ILE A 71 -7.96 2.77 16.46
N THR A 72 -8.69 2.76 17.58
CA THR A 72 -10.12 3.08 17.61
C THR A 72 -10.43 4.46 17.04
N THR A 73 -9.56 5.42 17.34
CA THR A 73 -9.65 6.80 16.85
C THR A 73 -9.52 6.89 15.32
N ALA A 74 -8.52 6.24 14.74
CA ALA A 74 -8.30 6.22 13.30
C ALA A 74 -9.48 5.56 12.55
N GLU A 75 -9.94 4.41 13.06
CA GLU A 75 -11.09 3.69 12.50
C GLU A 75 -12.40 4.48 12.60
N TYR A 76 -12.57 5.24 13.68
CA TYR A 76 -13.73 6.12 13.84
C TYR A 76 -13.74 7.21 12.76
N TYR A 77 -12.67 7.98 12.60
CA TYR A 77 -12.61 9.06 11.61
C TYR A 77 -12.82 8.55 10.19
N ASP A 78 -12.18 7.43 9.81
CA ASP A 78 -12.35 6.82 8.48
C ASP A 78 -13.80 6.36 8.25
N SER A 79 -14.42 5.68 9.21
CA SER A 79 -15.79 5.20 9.09
C SER A 79 -16.83 6.33 9.18
N ALA A 80 -16.59 7.36 9.98
CA ALA A 80 -17.47 8.52 10.09
C ALA A 80 -17.48 9.31 8.77
N PHE A 81 -16.31 9.54 8.18
CA PHE A 81 -16.22 10.16 6.86
C PHE A 81 -16.99 9.36 5.79
N LYS A 82 -16.76 8.06 5.70
CA LYS A 82 -17.42 7.17 4.73
C LYS A 82 -18.95 7.07 4.94
N SER A 83 -19.42 7.11 6.18
CA SER A 83 -20.85 7.07 6.51
C SER A 83 -21.59 8.38 6.25
N LYS A 84 -20.86 9.46 5.97
CA LYS A 84 -21.38 10.82 5.89
C LYS A 84 -22.09 11.29 7.20
N ASP A 85 -21.79 10.68 8.31
CA ASP A 85 -22.20 11.09 9.64
C ASP A 85 -21.12 12.02 10.23
N ARG A 86 -20.90 13.16 9.60
CA ARG A 86 -19.85 14.12 9.89
C ARG A 86 -20.40 15.54 9.92
N PRO A 87 -19.72 16.49 10.62
CA PRO A 87 -20.09 17.89 10.58
C PRO A 87 -19.92 18.49 9.18
N GLU A 88 -20.24 19.75 9.04
CA GLU A 88 -20.26 20.50 7.79
C GLU A 88 -18.89 20.54 7.07
N TYR A 89 -17.79 20.39 7.83
CA TYR A 89 -16.42 20.42 7.32
C TYR A 89 -15.87 19.01 7.12
N ASP A 90 -15.91 18.52 5.91
CA ASP A 90 -15.39 17.20 5.51
C ASP A 90 -13.87 17.05 5.73
N TRP A 91 -13.13 18.15 5.61
CA TRP A 91 -11.66 18.15 5.73
C TRP A 91 -11.19 17.81 7.15
N ASP A 92 -11.93 18.20 8.20
CA ASP A 92 -11.55 17.94 9.59
C ASP A 92 -11.47 16.43 9.89
N PHE A 93 -12.48 15.67 9.49
CA PHE A 93 -12.48 14.21 9.66
C PHE A 93 -11.39 13.52 8.84
N LEU A 94 -11.13 14.00 7.62
CA LEU A 94 -10.08 13.46 6.76
C LEU A 94 -8.69 13.76 7.34
N LEU A 95 -8.46 14.98 7.80
CA LEU A 95 -7.16 15.40 8.32
C LEU A 95 -6.87 14.76 9.67
N SER A 96 -7.85 14.70 10.57
CA SER A 96 -7.74 14.00 11.85
C SER A 96 -7.52 12.50 11.66
N GLY A 97 -8.24 11.87 10.72
CA GLY A 97 -8.04 10.47 10.36
C GLY A 97 -6.66 10.20 9.76
N ALA A 98 -6.21 11.05 8.83
CA ALA A 98 -4.86 10.97 8.25
C ALA A 98 -3.79 11.09 9.34
N SER A 99 -3.99 12.01 10.28
CA SER A 99 -3.08 12.23 11.42
C SER A 99 -3.02 11.03 12.36
N ALA A 100 -4.17 10.47 12.73
CA ALA A 100 -4.23 9.27 13.56
C ALA A 100 -3.52 8.08 12.92
N TYR A 101 -3.73 7.85 11.62
CA TYR A 101 -3.00 6.81 10.88
C TYR A 101 -1.51 7.11 10.75
N PHE A 102 -1.12 8.37 10.51
CA PHE A 102 0.29 8.74 10.39
C PHE A 102 1.05 8.51 11.69
N LEU A 103 0.49 8.95 12.83
CA LEU A 103 1.10 8.80 14.15
C LEU A 103 1.22 7.33 14.57
N ARG A 104 0.32 6.48 14.08
CA ARG A 104 0.42 4.99 14.17
C ARG A 104 1.44 4.38 13.21
N LYS A 105 2.03 5.15 12.32
CA LYS A 105 2.91 4.68 11.23
C LYS A 105 2.20 3.85 10.14
N ASP A 106 0.87 3.92 10.06
CA ASP A 106 0.06 3.37 8.96
C ASP A 106 0.04 4.34 7.77
N PHE A 107 1.20 4.61 7.22
CA PHE A 107 1.43 5.67 6.23
C PHE A 107 0.63 5.47 4.94
N GLY A 108 0.31 4.24 4.59
CA GLY A 108 -0.55 3.94 3.43
C GLY A 108 -1.96 4.49 3.59
N SER A 109 -2.59 4.27 4.75
CA SER A 109 -3.93 4.80 5.06
C SER A 109 -3.90 6.32 5.21
N ALA A 110 -2.87 6.86 5.90
CA ALA A 110 -2.67 8.29 6.02
C ALA A 110 -2.59 8.99 4.65
N LYS A 111 -1.83 8.42 3.71
CA LYS A 111 -1.70 8.91 2.33
C LYS A 111 -3.05 9.04 1.61
N VAL A 112 -3.89 8.00 1.71
CA VAL A 112 -5.19 7.96 1.02
C VAL A 112 -6.13 9.04 1.54
N LEU A 113 -6.15 9.27 2.87
CA LEU A 113 -7.00 10.30 3.45
C LEU A 113 -6.44 11.70 3.18
N ALA A 114 -5.14 11.92 3.38
CA ALA A 114 -4.50 13.21 3.15
C ALA A 114 -4.66 13.71 1.71
N ALA A 115 -4.57 12.82 0.71
CA ALA A 115 -4.75 13.18 -0.68
C ALA A 115 -6.15 13.77 -0.99
N ARG A 116 -7.17 13.45 -0.19
CA ARG A 116 -8.54 13.95 -0.35
C ARG A 116 -8.75 15.33 0.30
N VAL A 117 -7.83 15.78 1.14
CA VAL A 117 -7.94 17.06 1.88
C VAL A 117 -7.47 18.25 1.05
N VAL A 118 -6.63 18.04 0.03
CA VAL A 118 -5.83 19.08 -0.66
C VAL A 118 -6.64 20.31 -1.07
N ASP A 119 -7.81 20.10 -1.65
CA ASP A 119 -8.65 21.16 -2.20
C ASP A 119 -9.80 21.58 -1.26
N LEU A 120 -9.85 21.03 -0.04
CA LEU A 120 -10.95 21.29 0.90
C LEU A 120 -10.63 22.36 1.94
N ILE A 121 -9.36 22.78 2.10
CA ILE A 121 -8.95 23.79 3.05
C ILE A 121 -8.73 25.11 2.33
N ASP A 122 -9.61 26.09 2.58
CA ASP A 122 -9.57 27.42 1.98
C ASP A 122 -8.53 28.35 2.65
N GLU A 123 -8.21 28.13 3.91
CA GLU A 123 -7.24 28.95 4.66
C GLU A 123 -5.80 28.68 4.22
N GLU A 124 -5.22 29.64 3.47
CA GLU A 124 -3.90 29.48 2.87
C GLU A 124 -2.73 29.41 3.87
N ARG A 125 -2.89 29.93 5.09
CA ARG A 125 -1.80 30.08 6.10
C ARG A 125 -2.18 29.52 7.45
N SER A 126 -2.75 28.34 7.49
CA SER A 126 -3.15 27.68 8.73
C SER A 126 -2.27 26.44 9.02
N PRO A 127 -2.15 25.99 10.30
CA PRO A 127 -1.51 24.73 10.63
C PRO A 127 -2.09 23.54 9.86
N GLN A 128 -3.40 23.55 9.58
CA GLN A 128 -4.12 22.53 8.82
C GLN A 128 -3.62 22.44 7.37
N LYS A 129 -3.45 23.60 6.71
CA LYS A 129 -2.92 23.66 5.34
C LYS A 129 -1.47 23.19 5.27
N LEU A 130 -0.65 23.62 6.23
CA LEU A 130 0.75 23.21 6.31
C LEU A 130 0.87 21.70 6.54
N LEU A 131 0.08 21.13 7.44
CA LEU A 131 0.03 19.71 7.73
C LEU A 131 -0.37 18.89 6.49
N THR A 132 -1.40 19.35 5.77
CA THR A 132 -1.83 18.72 4.50
C THR A 132 -0.72 18.74 3.46
N ASN A 133 -0.02 19.86 3.30
CA ASN A 133 1.10 19.99 2.38
C ASN A 133 2.26 19.06 2.74
N ILE A 134 2.57 18.93 4.02
CA ILE A 134 3.60 18.03 4.55
C ILE A 134 3.25 16.57 4.26
N TYR A 135 2.00 16.14 4.49
CA TYR A 135 1.58 14.78 4.13
C TYR A 135 1.74 14.50 2.64
N ASN A 136 1.29 15.42 1.79
CA ASN A 136 1.39 15.23 0.34
C ASN A 136 2.85 15.18 -0.14
N TYR A 137 3.75 15.94 0.48
CA TYR A 137 5.17 15.87 0.19
C TYR A 137 5.80 14.55 0.67
N LEU A 138 5.60 14.18 1.94
CA LEU A 138 6.22 12.99 2.54
C LEU A 138 5.67 11.68 1.98
N LEU A 139 4.36 11.58 1.80
CA LEU A 139 3.66 10.35 1.45
C LEU A 139 3.31 10.27 -0.04
N GLY A 140 3.03 11.41 -0.66
CA GLY A 140 2.58 11.52 -2.05
C GLY A 140 3.70 11.86 -3.04
N GLY A 141 4.83 12.36 -2.58
CA GLY A 141 5.90 12.88 -3.45
C GLY A 141 5.49 14.15 -4.22
N VAL A 142 4.46 14.85 -3.74
CA VAL A 142 3.99 16.08 -4.36
C VAL A 142 5.00 17.20 -4.08
N TYR A 143 5.31 17.97 -5.12
CA TYR A 143 6.24 19.09 -5.01
C TYR A 143 5.69 20.17 -4.06
N LEU A 144 6.51 20.59 -3.10
CA LEU A 144 6.24 21.69 -2.19
C LEU A 144 7.23 22.83 -2.51
N PRO A 145 6.74 24.03 -2.86
CA PRO A 145 7.60 25.15 -3.22
C PRO A 145 8.23 25.83 -2.00
N TYR A 146 9.41 26.44 -2.18
CA TYR A 146 9.92 27.43 -1.26
C TYR A 146 9.08 28.71 -1.32
N LEU A 147 8.75 29.25 -0.16
CA LEU A 147 7.92 30.43 -0.03
C LEU A 147 8.76 31.66 0.32
N ARG A 148 8.29 32.84 -0.10
CA ARG A 148 8.87 34.11 0.36
C ARG A 148 8.50 34.31 1.82
N VAL A 149 9.51 34.34 2.70
CA VAL A 149 9.30 34.46 4.13
C VAL A 149 8.70 35.82 4.49
N ILE A 150 7.48 35.82 5.01
CA ILE A 150 6.77 36.97 5.54
C ILE A 150 6.52 36.75 7.04
N ASP A 151 6.17 35.54 7.43
CA ASP A 151 5.87 35.13 8.80
C ASP A 151 6.50 33.77 9.15
N THR A 152 6.08 33.18 10.25
CA THR A 152 6.58 31.89 10.75
C THR A 152 6.06 30.71 9.95
N TYR A 153 4.91 30.80 9.29
CA TYR A 153 4.37 29.75 8.42
C TYR A 153 5.31 29.45 7.24
N GLU A 154 5.67 30.48 6.46
CA GLU A 154 6.61 30.30 5.34
C GLU A 154 8.00 29.88 5.83
N ARG A 155 8.39 30.35 6.99
CA ARG A 155 9.66 29.98 7.61
C ARG A 155 9.71 28.48 7.90
N ILE A 156 8.69 27.91 8.55
CA ILE A 156 8.60 26.47 8.83
C ILE A 156 8.54 25.66 7.54
N ASN A 157 7.73 26.07 6.57
CA ASN A 157 7.69 25.42 5.26
C ASN A 157 9.09 25.30 4.64
N ASN A 158 9.86 26.38 4.68
CA ASN A 158 11.19 26.41 4.08
C ASN A 158 12.22 25.57 4.87
N PHE A 159 12.20 25.60 6.21
CA PHE A 159 13.06 24.75 7.04
C PHE A 159 12.73 23.27 6.89
N PHE A 160 11.44 22.92 6.75
CA PHE A 160 11.01 21.57 6.45
C PHE A 160 11.59 21.08 5.10
N LEU A 161 11.52 21.91 4.06
CA LEU A 161 12.10 21.60 2.75
C LEU A 161 13.63 21.57 2.76
N ASP A 162 14.26 22.42 3.55
CA ASP A 162 15.72 22.42 3.73
C ASP A 162 16.20 21.12 4.37
N TYR A 163 15.46 20.57 5.34
CA TYR A 163 15.80 19.27 5.94
C TYR A 163 15.44 18.09 5.04
N PHE A 164 14.16 17.91 4.70
CA PHE A 164 13.72 16.72 3.95
C PHE A 164 14.12 16.74 2.46
N GLY A 165 14.34 17.91 1.89
CA GLY A 165 14.74 18.07 0.49
C GLY A 165 16.24 18.13 0.26
N LYS A 166 17.02 18.66 1.22
CA LYS A 166 18.46 18.95 1.05
C LYS A 166 19.35 18.46 2.18
N GLY A 167 18.80 17.79 3.20
CA GLY A 167 19.58 17.26 4.31
C GLY A 167 20.20 18.33 5.24
N LYS A 168 19.64 19.56 5.24
CA LYS A 168 20.16 20.61 6.10
C LYS A 168 19.81 20.38 7.59
N SER A 169 20.26 21.29 8.44
CA SER A 169 20.20 21.18 9.89
C SER A 169 18.82 20.82 10.45
N LEU A 170 18.70 19.65 11.07
CA LEU A 170 17.55 19.20 11.83
C LEU A 170 17.26 20.14 13.02
N GLU A 171 18.31 20.66 13.68
CA GLU A 171 18.17 21.55 14.82
C GLU A 171 17.51 22.88 14.44
N ALA A 172 17.82 23.39 13.24
CA ALA A 172 17.16 24.59 12.72
C ALA A 172 15.67 24.37 12.48
N LEU A 173 15.29 23.20 11.93
CA LEU A 173 13.88 22.84 11.77
C LEU A 173 13.18 22.74 13.11
N LYS A 174 13.74 22.01 14.08
CA LYS A 174 13.17 21.85 15.42
C LYS A 174 12.98 23.21 16.12
N SER A 175 14.00 24.06 16.13
CA SER A 175 13.93 25.38 16.81
C SER A 175 12.83 26.26 16.22
N ASN A 176 12.71 26.31 14.89
CA ASN A 176 11.67 27.12 14.24
C ASN A 176 10.27 26.52 14.42
N LEU A 177 10.16 25.19 14.53
CA LEU A 177 8.89 24.52 14.81
C LEU A 177 8.34 24.93 16.19
N TRP A 178 9.20 25.04 17.19
CA TRP A 178 8.82 25.55 18.51
C TRP A 178 8.39 27.03 18.48
N VAL A 179 9.07 27.87 17.69
CA VAL A 179 8.67 29.27 17.51
C VAL A 179 7.27 29.35 16.90
N TYR A 180 7.01 28.57 15.86
CA TYR A 180 5.69 28.54 15.19
C TYR A 180 4.58 28.06 16.15
N ARG A 181 4.84 26.95 16.88
CA ARG A 181 3.91 26.44 17.88
C ARG A 181 3.54 27.50 18.93
N ASN A 182 4.53 28.18 19.48
CA ASN A 182 4.29 29.21 20.49
C ASN A 182 3.47 30.38 19.93
N GLU A 183 3.73 30.82 18.71
CA GLU A 183 2.95 31.88 18.07
C GLU A 183 1.48 31.48 17.87
N ILE A 184 1.21 30.24 17.50
CA ILE A 184 -0.17 29.74 17.37
C ILE A 184 -0.84 29.63 18.75
N TYR A 185 -0.11 29.25 19.79
CA TYR A 185 -0.65 29.22 21.17
C TYR A 185 -1.00 30.62 21.70
N GLU A 186 -0.26 31.64 21.27
CA GLU A 186 -0.50 33.03 21.69
C GLU A 186 -1.64 33.71 20.93
N ASN A 187 -1.80 33.40 19.64
CA ASN A 187 -2.63 34.17 18.72
C ASN A 187 -3.67 33.34 17.95
N GLY A 188 -3.59 31.99 17.99
CA GLY A 188 -4.46 31.10 17.22
C GLY A 188 -5.81 30.84 17.89
N ASP A 189 -6.76 30.37 17.10
CA ASP A 189 -8.02 29.83 17.59
C ASP A 189 -7.85 28.37 18.09
N PRO A 190 -8.85 27.79 18.78
CA PRO A 190 -8.76 26.44 19.34
C PRO A 190 -8.44 25.35 18.30
N ASP A 191 -8.94 25.45 17.07
CA ASP A 191 -8.68 24.47 16.01
C ASP A 191 -7.23 24.58 15.53
N SER A 192 -6.71 25.80 15.38
CA SER A 192 -5.29 26.02 15.04
C SER A 192 -4.36 25.49 16.12
N ILE A 193 -4.70 25.65 17.42
CA ILE A 193 -3.93 25.08 18.52
C ILE A 193 -3.92 23.55 18.47
N PHE A 194 -5.08 22.93 18.25
CA PHE A 194 -5.18 21.48 18.10
C PHE A 194 -4.32 20.95 16.95
N TYR A 195 -4.39 21.60 15.77
CA TYR A 195 -3.65 21.14 14.61
C TYR A 195 -2.17 21.49 14.63
N VAL A 196 -1.73 22.53 15.35
CA VAL A 196 -0.28 22.80 15.48
C VAL A 196 0.41 21.73 16.32
N ASP A 197 -0.23 21.19 17.34
CA ASP A 197 0.33 20.09 18.13
C ASP A 197 0.43 18.80 17.32
N ILE A 198 -0.58 18.50 16.52
CA ILE A 198 -0.53 17.38 15.56
C ILE A 198 0.60 17.60 14.55
N LEU A 199 0.73 18.80 13.99
CA LEU A 199 1.80 19.16 13.05
C LEU A 199 3.19 18.92 13.65
N VAL A 200 3.40 19.38 14.89
CA VAL A 200 4.67 19.17 15.62
C VAL A 200 4.95 17.69 15.80
N ALA A 201 3.96 16.92 16.29
CA ALA A 201 4.09 15.48 16.49
C ALA A 201 4.39 14.74 15.17
N VAL A 202 3.71 15.10 14.10
CA VAL A 202 3.92 14.52 12.75
C VAL A 202 5.33 14.80 12.24
N ILE A 203 5.84 16.03 12.39
CA ILE A 203 7.21 16.36 11.98
C ILE A 203 8.23 15.62 12.84
N ILE A 204 8.01 15.46 14.15
CA ILE A 204 8.89 14.65 15.01
C ILE A 204 8.95 13.20 14.51
N VAL A 205 7.80 12.56 14.31
CA VAL A 205 7.72 11.17 13.78
C VAL A 205 8.37 11.06 12.39
N ALA A 206 8.16 12.06 11.52
CA ALA A 206 8.79 12.08 10.21
C ALA A 206 10.32 12.18 10.29
N CYS A 207 10.84 13.02 11.20
CA CYS A 207 12.28 13.16 11.42
C CYS A 207 12.92 11.89 11.97
N GLU A 208 12.24 11.17 12.87
CA GLU A 208 12.70 9.87 13.38
C GLU A 208 12.79 8.78 12.29
N ASN A 209 12.00 8.92 11.24
CA ASN A 209 11.97 7.99 10.11
C ASN A 209 12.64 8.57 8.85
N SER A 210 13.31 9.71 8.96
CA SER A 210 13.92 10.41 7.83
C SER A 210 14.97 9.56 7.10
N SER A 211 14.88 9.51 5.78
CA SER A 211 15.86 8.83 4.95
C SER A 211 17.26 9.46 5.04
N TRP A 212 17.36 10.77 5.29
CA TRP A 212 18.63 11.45 5.52
C TRP A 212 19.38 10.94 6.75
N SER A 213 18.67 10.56 7.80
CA SER A 213 19.28 10.03 9.02
C SER A 213 19.47 8.52 8.97
N LEU A 214 18.47 7.79 8.49
CA LEU A 214 18.43 6.34 8.61
C LEU A 214 19.21 5.59 7.52
N LEU A 215 19.23 6.08 6.27
CA LEU A 215 19.93 5.36 5.20
C LEU A 215 21.46 5.35 5.39
N PRO A 216 22.13 6.48 5.65
CA PRO A 216 23.56 6.45 5.91
C PRO A 216 23.92 5.63 7.16
N SER A 217 23.25 5.87 8.28
CA SER A 217 23.53 5.19 9.55
C SER A 217 23.30 3.68 9.48
N SER A 218 22.26 3.23 8.77
CA SER A 218 21.92 1.81 8.64
C SER A 218 22.76 1.08 7.60
N SER A 219 23.23 1.77 6.55
CA SER A 219 24.06 1.16 5.51
C SER A 219 25.54 1.22 5.81
N GLY A 220 25.98 2.15 6.66
CA GLY A 220 27.38 2.47 6.86
C GLY A 220 28.04 3.20 5.70
N ILE A 221 27.25 3.73 4.78
CA ILE A 221 27.69 4.51 3.62
C ILE A 221 27.65 5.99 3.99
N LEU A 222 28.61 6.78 3.52
CA LEU A 222 28.71 8.21 3.81
C LEU A 222 27.49 8.99 3.28
N ASP A 223 27.15 10.08 3.95
CA ASP A 223 26.02 10.95 3.58
C ASP A 223 26.14 11.48 2.15
N GLU A 224 27.37 11.83 1.73
CA GLU A 224 27.68 12.36 0.41
C GLU A 224 27.34 11.38 -0.72
N GLU A 225 27.52 10.08 -0.50
CA GLU A 225 27.18 9.04 -1.49
C GLU A 225 25.65 8.87 -1.66
N TRP A 226 24.90 9.11 -0.59
CA TRP A 226 23.44 9.09 -0.63
C TRP A 226 22.83 10.39 -1.17
N GLU A 227 23.56 11.50 -1.18
CA GLU A 227 23.05 12.84 -1.45
C GLU A 227 22.31 12.93 -2.80
N SER A 228 22.91 12.40 -3.87
CA SER A 228 22.31 12.40 -5.21
C SER A 228 20.91 11.73 -5.23
N TYR A 229 20.78 10.59 -4.54
CA TYR A 229 19.49 9.92 -4.42
C TYR A 229 18.52 10.72 -3.56
N LEU A 230 18.93 11.14 -2.36
CA LEU A 230 18.06 11.78 -1.38
C LEU A 230 17.50 13.13 -1.86
N GLN A 231 18.26 13.87 -2.68
CA GLN A 231 17.80 15.09 -3.32
C GLN A 231 16.88 14.84 -4.52
N SER A 232 16.86 13.63 -5.07
CA SER A 232 16.01 13.31 -6.22
C SER A 232 14.51 13.39 -5.88
N LYS A 233 13.68 13.68 -6.89
CA LYS A 233 12.22 13.67 -6.75
C LYS A 233 11.67 12.27 -6.47
N MET A 234 12.39 11.23 -6.87
CA MET A 234 11.98 9.83 -6.74
C MET A 234 12.39 9.22 -5.41
N SER A 235 13.22 9.92 -4.61
CA SER A 235 13.69 9.42 -3.32
C SER A 235 12.56 9.23 -2.31
N ILE A 236 12.69 8.19 -1.51
CA ILE A 236 11.85 7.99 -0.33
C ILE A 236 12.28 9.03 0.71
N LYS A 237 11.37 9.92 1.13
CA LYS A 237 11.69 10.99 2.09
C LYS A 237 11.77 10.49 3.52
N MET A 238 11.02 9.42 3.82
CA MET A 238 11.03 8.74 5.12
C MET A 238 10.85 7.23 4.93
N LEU A 239 11.51 6.44 5.76
CA LEU A 239 11.36 4.99 5.76
C LEU A 239 10.03 4.60 6.41
N TRP A 240 9.26 3.79 5.71
CA TRP A 240 8.08 3.16 6.25
C TRP A 240 8.49 1.93 7.09
N PRO A 241 7.61 1.36 7.92
CA PRO A 241 7.97 0.25 8.80
C PRO A 241 8.71 -0.90 8.11
N ALA A 242 8.30 -1.27 6.89
CA ALA A 242 8.97 -2.31 6.11
C ALA A 242 10.41 -1.97 5.72
N GLN A 243 10.67 -0.73 5.25
CA GLN A 243 12.01 -0.28 4.90
C GLN A 243 12.88 -0.09 6.14
N ARG A 244 12.27 0.31 7.26
CA ARG A 244 12.96 0.41 8.54
C ARG A 244 13.41 -0.96 9.04
N LEU A 245 12.55 -1.98 8.95
CA LEU A 245 12.89 -3.36 9.31
C LEU A 245 14.12 -3.86 8.54
N ILE A 246 14.18 -3.68 7.21
CA ILE A 246 15.33 -4.10 6.40
C ILE A 246 16.62 -3.33 6.79
N ALA A 247 16.49 -2.05 7.14
CA ALA A 247 17.60 -1.23 7.60
C ALA A 247 18.14 -1.72 8.95
N GLU A 248 17.26 -1.98 9.92
CA GLU A 248 17.59 -2.48 11.26
C GLU A 248 18.18 -3.89 11.24
N LYS A 249 17.74 -4.73 10.31
CA LYS A 249 18.24 -6.10 10.13
C LYS A 249 19.54 -6.20 9.30
N GLY A 250 20.16 -5.08 8.97
CA GLY A 250 21.46 -5.04 8.29
C GLY A 250 21.45 -5.36 6.80
N LEU A 251 20.27 -5.50 6.15
CA LEU A 251 20.22 -5.83 4.73
C LEU A 251 20.88 -4.74 3.86
N LEU A 252 20.87 -3.48 4.32
CA LEU A 252 21.55 -2.39 3.65
C LEU A 252 23.09 -2.46 3.80
N ARG A 253 23.59 -3.29 4.74
CA ARG A 253 25.05 -3.56 4.93
C ARG A 253 25.52 -4.83 4.23
N GLY A 254 24.61 -5.61 3.63
CA GLY A 254 24.92 -6.83 2.92
C GLY A 254 24.54 -8.12 3.65
N GLU A 255 23.84 -8.02 4.78
CA GLU A 255 23.32 -9.21 5.47
C GLU A 255 22.34 -9.96 4.59
N SER A 256 22.49 -11.27 4.50
CA SER A 256 21.55 -12.17 3.84
C SER A 256 20.40 -12.50 4.77
N SER A 257 19.15 -12.50 4.26
CA SER A 257 17.99 -12.68 5.12
C SER A 257 16.75 -13.16 4.36
N ILE A 258 15.86 -13.84 5.09
CA ILE A 258 14.44 -13.98 4.70
C ILE A 258 13.70 -12.77 5.26
N VAL A 259 12.97 -12.07 4.40
CA VAL A 259 12.17 -10.90 4.78
C VAL A 259 10.69 -11.25 4.61
N GLN A 260 9.99 -11.37 5.73
CA GLN A 260 8.56 -11.66 5.72
C GLN A 260 7.79 -10.36 5.95
N LEU A 261 7.13 -9.86 4.89
CA LEU A 261 6.37 -8.61 4.88
C LEU A 261 5.01 -8.81 4.24
N PRO A 262 3.92 -8.30 4.80
CA PRO A 262 2.61 -8.35 4.18
C PRO A 262 2.60 -7.74 2.76
N THR A 263 1.58 -8.06 1.98
CA THR A 263 1.37 -7.42 0.67
C THR A 263 1.00 -5.94 0.85
N GLY A 264 1.50 -5.06 -0.03
CA GLY A 264 1.13 -3.64 -0.03
C GLY A 264 1.93 -2.74 0.93
N VAL A 265 2.92 -3.27 1.68
CA VAL A 265 3.76 -2.47 2.60
C VAL A 265 5.01 -1.88 1.95
N GLY A 266 5.18 -2.04 0.61
CA GLY A 266 6.30 -1.46 -0.12
C GLY A 266 7.50 -2.38 -0.31
N LYS A 267 7.28 -3.70 -0.53
CA LYS A 267 8.36 -4.68 -0.84
C LYS A 267 9.26 -4.22 -1.98
N THR A 268 8.70 -3.74 -3.10
CA THR A 268 9.48 -3.26 -4.25
C THR A 268 10.41 -2.10 -3.88
N ARG A 269 9.95 -1.17 -3.02
CA ARG A 269 10.80 -0.10 -2.50
C ARG A 269 11.90 -0.61 -1.57
N SER A 270 11.63 -1.67 -0.82
CA SER A 270 12.65 -2.35 -0.01
C SER A 270 13.74 -2.98 -0.89
N ILE A 271 13.36 -3.64 -1.98
CA ILE A 271 14.29 -4.19 -2.99
C ILE A 271 15.16 -3.07 -3.59
N GLU A 272 14.55 -1.96 -3.99
CA GLU A 272 15.26 -0.78 -4.51
C GLU A 272 16.35 -0.30 -3.55
N LEU A 273 16.02 -0.13 -2.26
CA LEU A 273 16.97 0.34 -1.25
C LEU A 273 18.13 -0.63 -1.02
N ILE A 274 17.85 -1.94 -0.99
CA ILE A 274 18.90 -2.98 -0.83
C ILE A 274 19.88 -2.93 -2.01
N ILE A 275 19.36 -2.91 -3.25
CA ILE A 275 20.19 -2.84 -4.45
C ILE A 275 20.98 -1.52 -4.50
N ARG A 276 20.35 -0.41 -4.17
CA ARG A 276 20.99 0.91 -4.15
C ARG A 276 22.14 0.96 -3.14
N ALA A 277 21.92 0.46 -1.93
CA ALA A 277 22.95 0.37 -0.91
C ALA A 277 24.11 -0.53 -1.35
N ALA A 278 23.82 -1.67 -1.98
CA ALA A 278 24.85 -2.56 -2.50
C ALA A 278 25.69 -1.89 -3.61
N PHE A 279 25.07 -1.11 -4.49
CA PHE A 279 25.76 -0.37 -5.55
C PHE A 279 26.56 0.84 -5.02
N LEU A 280 26.02 1.60 -4.07
CA LEU A 280 26.73 2.75 -3.48
C LEU A 280 27.94 2.33 -2.65
N SER A 281 27.85 1.21 -1.95
CA SER A 281 28.96 0.65 -1.17
C SER A 281 29.96 -0.17 -2.01
N GLU A 282 29.77 -0.24 -3.34
CA GLU A 282 30.59 -1.02 -4.26
C GLU A 282 30.66 -2.53 -3.95
N ARG A 283 29.76 -3.04 -3.09
CA ARG A 283 29.64 -4.47 -2.79
C ARG A 283 29.02 -5.27 -3.94
N ALA A 284 28.27 -4.61 -4.80
CA ALA A 284 27.65 -5.23 -5.95
C ALA A 284 27.84 -4.39 -7.22
N ASN A 285 28.07 -5.08 -8.32
CA ASN A 285 27.97 -4.57 -9.68
C ASN A 285 26.77 -5.19 -10.40
N ILE A 286 26.44 -6.44 -10.08
CA ILE A 286 25.36 -7.18 -10.71
C ILE A 286 24.40 -7.69 -9.63
N ALA A 287 23.15 -7.20 -9.69
CA ALA A 287 22.04 -7.69 -8.89
C ALA A 287 21.04 -8.46 -9.76
N ILE A 288 20.52 -9.58 -9.28
CA ILE A 288 19.46 -10.33 -9.96
C ILE A 288 18.19 -10.35 -9.11
N ILE A 289 17.05 -10.06 -9.74
CA ILE A 289 15.72 -10.18 -9.13
C ILE A 289 14.99 -11.35 -9.78
N VAL A 290 14.59 -12.31 -8.96
CA VAL A 290 13.87 -13.50 -9.40
C VAL A 290 12.42 -13.40 -8.95
N ALA A 291 11.50 -13.32 -9.90
CA ALA A 291 10.06 -13.21 -9.63
C ALA A 291 9.28 -14.34 -10.31
N PRO A 292 8.18 -14.85 -9.68
CA PRO A 292 7.52 -16.09 -10.09
C PRO A 292 6.85 -16.04 -11.47
N LEU A 293 6.43 -14.88 -11.90
CA LEU A 293 5.62 -14.71 -13.12
C LEU A 293 6.22 -13.65 -14.04
N ARG A 294 6.15 -13.88 -15.35
CA ARG A 294 6.59 -12.89 -16.36
C ARG A 294 5.92 -11.53 -16.20
N ALA A 295 4.63 -11.51 -15.82
CA ALA A 295 3.91 -10.26 -15.57
C ALA A 295 4.55 -9.46 -14.42
N LEU A 296 4.93 -10.14 -13.32
CA LEU A 296 5.65 -9.51 -12.20
C LEU A 296 7.05 -9.06 -12.61
N CYS A 297 7.76 -9.86 -13.43
CA CYS A 297 9.05 -9.44 -13.97
C CYS A 297 8.92 -8.12 -14.76
N ASN A 298 7.88 -7.98 -15.58
CA ASN A 298 7.62 -6.74 -16.34
C ASN A 298 7.33 -5.55 -15.41
N GLU A 299 6.51 -5.75 -14.37
CA GLU A 299 6.18 -4.72 -13.38
C GLU A 299 7.43 -4.27 -12.63
N ILE A 300 8.22 -5.21 -12.10
CA ILE A 300 9.48 -4.92 -11.41
C ILE A 300 10.46 -4.21 -12.34
N THR A 301 10.55 -4.63 -13.61
CA THR A 301 11.41 -3.97 -14.61
C THR A 301 11.03 -2.50 -14.77
N MET A 302 9.75 -2.19 -14.92
CA MET A 302 9.27 -0.81 -15.04
C MET A 302 9.53 0.03 -13.78
N ASP A 303 9.40 -0.58 -12.61
CA ASP A 303 9.67 0.11 -11.34
C ASP A 303 11.16 0.36 -11.12
N MET A 304 12.03 -0.58 -11.49
CA MET A 304 13.49 -0.38 -11.46
C MET A 304 13.93 0.71 -12.45
N TYR A 305 13.35 0.76 -13.66
CA TYR A 305 13.62 1.86 -14.59
C TYR A 305 13.23 3.23 -14.01
N LYS A 306 12.08 3.33 -13.34
CA LYS A 306 11.68 4.58 -12.65
C LYS A 306 12.64 4.94 -11.53
N ALA A 307 13.13 3.94 -10.77
CA ALA A 307 13.97 4.16 -9.59
C ALA A 307 15.41 4.53 -9.93
N PHE A 308 16.02 3.87 -10.92
CA PHE A 308 17.43 4.00 -11.24
C PHE A 308 17.72 4.83 -12.50
N GLY A 309 16.71 5.05 -13.34
CA GLY A 309 16.89 5.83 -14.57
C GLY A 309 17.90 5.18 -15.53
N ASN A 310 18.82 6.02 -16.06
CA ASN A 310 19.85 5.58 -16.98
C ASN A 310 21.20 5.25 -16.29
N ASP A 311 21.26 5.35 -14.95
CA ASP A 311 22.50 5.14 -14.20
C ASP A 311 22.86 3.66 -14.05
N VAL A 312 21.90 2.79 -14.31
CA VAL A 312 21.99 1.32 -14.17
C VAL A 312 21.38 0.66 -15.39
N THR A 313 22.08 -0.34 -15.93
CA THR A 313 21.52 -1.15 -17.03
C THR A 313 20.53 -2.17 -16.48
N ILE A 314 19.28 -2.15 -16.97
CA ILE A 314 18.23 -3.05 -16.51
C ILE A 314 17.85 -3.98 -17.65
N ASN A 315 17.99 -5.29 -17.45
CA ASN A 315 17.73 -6.30 -18.45
C ASN A 315 16.76 -7.36 -17.92
N GLN A 316 15.72 -7.66 -18.72
CA GLN A 316 14.81 -8.75 -18.44
C GLN A 316 15.14 -9.95 -19.31
N PHE A 317 15.34 -11.11 -18.68
CA PHE A 317 15.62 -12.36 -19.40
C PHE A 317 14.38 -13.02 -20.01
N SER A 318 13.47 -12.27 -20.57
CA SER A 318 12.28 -12.87 -21.18
C SER A 318 12.55 -13.48 -22.56
N ASP A 319 13.42 -12.83 -23.37
CA ASP A 319 13.54 -13.10 -24.80
C ASP A 319 15.00 -13.19 -25.33
N VAL A 320 15.99 -13.17 -24.42
CA VAL A 320 17.40 -13.23 -24.85
C VAL A 320 17.73 -14.63 -25.34
N LEU A 321 18.02 -14.76 -26.62
CA LEU A 321 18.55 -15.97 -27.24
C LEU A 321 19.98 -16.25 -26.73
N GLN A 322 20.35 -17.52 -26.65
CA GLN A 322 21.56 -18.06 -26.02
C GLN A 322 22.91 -17.36 -26.35
N ASN A 323 22.99 -16.63 -27.46
CA ASN A 323 24.25 -16.02 -27.93
C ASN A 323 24.53 -14.63 -27.37
N ASP A 324 23.56 -14.01 -26.66
CA ASP A 324 23.70 -12.61 -26.20
C ASP A 324 24.05 -12.46 -24.72
N PHE A 325 24.14 -13.59 -23.95
CA PHE A 325 24.47 -13.54 -22.53
C PHE A 325 25.82 -12.88 -22.25
N TRP A 326 26.84 -13.18 -23.02
CA TRP A 326 28.18 -12.63 -22.84
C TRP A 326 28.27 -11.15 -23.21
N ASN A 327 27.36 -10.65 -24.07
CA ASN A 327 27.27 -9.23 -24.38
C ASN A 327 26.69 -8.41 -23.22
N LEU A 328 25.99 -9.08 -22.27
CA LEU A 328 25.51 -8.43 -21.03
C LEU A 328 26.64 -8.08 -20.06
N PHE A 329 27.81 -8.71 -20.18
CA PHE A 329 28.99 -8.50 -19.33
C PHE A 329 30.08 -7.69 -20.05
N SER A 330 29.72 -6.79 -20.96
CA SER A 330 30.70 -5.92 -21.61
C SER A 330 31.40 -5.05 -20.54
N GLU A 331 32.74 -4.87 -20.68
CA GLU A 331 33.57 -4.13 -19.72
C GLU A 331 33.12 -2.67 -19.48
N ASP A 332 32.28 -2.13 -20.35
CA ASP A 332 31.73 -0.76 -20.23
C ASP A 332 30.53 -0.62 -19.29
N ILE A 333 29.92 -1.73 -18.82
CA ILE A 333 28.72 -1.71 -17.97
C ILE A 333 29.13 -1.84 -16.50
N LYS A 334 29.08 -0.74 -15.77
CA LYS A 334 29.50 -0.71 -14.35
C LYS A 334 28.47 -1.30 -13.38
N ARG A 335 27.16 -1.14 -13.63
CA ARG A 335 26.10 -1.60 -12.71
C ARG A 335 24.93 -2.16 -13.49
N GLN A 336 24.44 -3.33 -13.07
CA GLN A 336 23.39 -4.06 -13.78
C GLN A 336 22.33 -4.63 -12.83
N ILE A 337 21.06 -4.55 -13.25
CA ILE A 337 19.95 -5.28 -12.63
C ILE A 337 19.38 -6.24 -13.66
N LEU A 338 19.42 -7.53 -13.34
CA LEU A 338 18.88 -8.62 -14.15
C LEU A 338 17.55 -9.07 -13.56
N ILE A 339 16.52 -9.27 -14.37
CA ILE A 339 15.19 -9.67 -13.89
C ILE A 339 14.73 -10.89 -14.65
N CYS A 340 14.35 -11.97 -13.94
CA CYS A 340 13.95 -13.22 -14.58
C CYS A 340 12.99 -14.06 -13.72
N THR A 341 12.45 -15.13 -14.34
CA THR A 341 11.73 -16.16 -13.60
C THR A 341 12.69 -17.25 -13.09
N PRO A 342 12.27 -18.03 -12.03
CA PRO A 342 13.09 -19.14 -11.51
C PRO A 342 13.50 -20.14 -12.57
N GLU A 343 12.59 -20.50 -13.48
CA GLU A 343 12.85 -21.45 -14.55
C GLU A 343 13.94 -20.93 -15.51
N LYS A 344 13.91 -19.61 -15.79
CA LYS A 344 14.90 -19.02 -16.69
C LYS A 344 16.27 -18.95 -16.03
N LEU A 345 16.35 -18.55 -14.75
CA LEU A 345 17.61 -18.56 -14.02
C LEU A 345 18.20 -19.97 -13.91
N SER A 346 17.37 -20.95 -13.54
CA SER A 346 17.79 -22.36 -13.50
C SER A 346 18.37 -22.82 -14.83
N TYR A 347 17.70 -22.48 -15.95
CA TYR A 347 18.18 -22.78 -17.30
C TYR A 347 19.56 -22.16 -17.57
N VAL A 348 19.77 -20.88 -17.22
CA VAL A 348 21.04 -20.19 -17.43
C VAL A 348 22.17 -20.85 -16.63
N LEU A 349 21.94 -21.11 -15.33
CA LEU A 349 22.94 -21.73 -14.45
C LEU A 349 23.32 -23.14 -14.88
N HIS A 350 22.41 -23.91 -15.51
CA HIS A 350 22.76 -25.22 -16.07
C HIS A 350 23.64 -25.12 -17.31
N HIS A 351 23.52 -24.06 -18.12
CA HIS A 351 24.30 -23.90 -19.33
C HIS A 351 25.63 -23.17 -19.08
N ASP A 352 25.65 -22.31 -18.08
CA ASP A 352 26.83 -21.55 -17.67
C ASP A 352 26.92 -21.48 -16.13
N PRO A 353 27.58 -22.44 -15.51
CA PRO A 353 27.79 -22.42 -14.06
C PRO A 353 28.60 -21.22 -13.55
N PHE A 354 29.44 -20.61 -14.39
CA PHE A 354 30.23 -19.43 -14.01
C PHE A 354 29.36 -18.18 -13.86
N PHE A 355 28.16 -18.16 -14.45
CA PHE A 355 27.23 -17.06 -14.31
C PHE A 355 26.88 -16.75 -12.83
N LEU A 356 26.83 -17.77 -11.98
CA LEU A 356 26.55 -17.59 -10.57
C LEU A 356 27.61 -16.75 -9.86
N SER A 357 28.89 -16.94 -10.21
CA SER A 357 30.00 -16.20 -9.59
C SER A 357 30.06 -14.73 -10.05
N ALA A 358 29.37 -14.36 -11.11
CA ALA A 358 29.30 -12.98 -11.59
C ALA A 358 28.20 -12.14 -10.91
N ILE A 359 27.30 -12.77 -10.17
CA ILE A 359 26.19 -12.10 -9.50
C ILE A 359 26.57 -11.83 -8.04
N ASP A 360 26.47 -10.58 -7.62
CA ASP A 360 26.83 -10.17 -6.26
C ASP A 360 25.65 -10.16 -5.31
N LEU A 361 24.44 -9.90 -5.83
CA LEU A 361 23.21 -9.79 -5.04
C LEU A 361 22.06 -10.58 -5.69
N PHE A 362 21.52 -11.53 -4.96
CA PHE A 362 20.34 -12.30 -5.32
C PHE A 362 19.13 -11.83 -4.51
N VAL A 363 18.06 -11.43 -5.20
CA VAL A 363 16.79 -11.07 -4.60
C VAL A 363 15.70 -11.98 -5.15
N PHE A 364 15.12 -12.80 -4.30
CA PHE A 364 13.96 -13.64 -4.63
C PHE A 364 12.68 -12.99 -4.12
N ASP A 365 11.80 -12.63 -5.02
CA ASP A 365 10.47 -12.13 -4.66
C ASP A 365 9.46 -13.28 -4.62
N GLU A 366 8.45 -13.15 -3.75
CA GLU A 366 7.42 -14.16 -3.49
C GLU A 366 8.00 -15.54 -3.07
N GLY A 367 8.86 -15.53 -2.06
CA GLY A 367 9.53 -16.72 -1.53
C GLY A 367 8.63 -17.87 -1.06
N HIS A 368 7.31 -17.66 -0.96
CA HIS A 368 6.34 -18.73 -0.64
C HIS A 368 6.13 -19.75 -1.78
N MET A 369 6.80 -19.58 -2.92
CA MET A 369 6.72 -20.52 -4.05
C MET A 369 7.17 -21.96 -3.74
N PHE A 370 7.83 -22.21 -2.62
CA PHE A 370 8.20 -23.56 -2.20
C PHE A 370 7.01 -24.56 -2.21
N ASP A 371 5.80 -24.07 -1.95
CA ASP A 371 4.58 -24.87 -1.88
C ASP A 371 3.82 -25.01 -3.23
N ASP A 372 4.34 -24.45 -4.32
CA ASP A 372 3.65 -24.41 -5.65
C ASP A 372 3.88 -25.69 -6.47
N GLY A 373 3.61 -26.85 -5.92
CA GLY A 373 3.63 -28.14 -6.62
C GLY A 373 4.90 -28.36 -7.46
N GLY A 374 4.77 -28.65 -8.77
CA GLY A 374 5.92 -28.91 -9.63
C GLY A 374 6.85 -27.70 -9.84
N ARG A 375 6.34 -26.48 -9.79
CA ARG A 375 7.15 -25.26 -9.87
C ARG A 375 7.91 -25.02 -8.57
N GLY A 376 7.31 -25.37 -7.41
CA GLY A 376 7.95 -25.30 -6.11
C GLY A 376 9.22 -26.14 -6.06
N ALA A 377 9.20 -27.36 -6.61
CA ALA A 377 10.39 -28.20 -6.70
C ALA A 377 11.51 -27.55 -7.53
N THR A 378 11.19 -26.93 -8.66
CA THR A 378 12.18 -26.21 -9.48
C THR A 378 12.76 -25.01 -8.71
N TYR A 379 11.92 -24.30 -7.98
CA TYR A 379 12.32 -23.16 -7.16
C TYR A 379 13.25 -23.61 -6.02
N GLU A 380 12.88 -24.66 -5.28
CA GLU A 380 13.68 -25.23 -4.19
C GLU A 380 15.04 -25.72 -4.67
N LEU A 381 15.10 -26.44 -5.80
CA LEU A 381 16.34 -26.88 -6.41
C LEU A 381 17.24 -25.72 -6.83
N LEU A 382 16.66 -24.65 -7.41
CA LEU A 382 17.38 -23.45 -7.78
C LEU A 382 17.99 -22.76 -6.55
N VAL A 383 17.19 -22.53 -5.50
CA VAL A 383 17.65 -21.90 -4.25
C VAL A 383 18.70 -22.75 -3.57
N THR A 384 18.53 -24.10 -3.57
CA THR A 384 19.53 -25.06 -3.05
C THR A 384 20.84 -24.96 -3.81
N HIS A 385 20.79 -24.92 -5.14
CA HIS A 385 21.97 -24.79 -5.97
C HIS A 385 22.73 -23.47 -5.70
N ILE A 386 22.01 -22.36 -5.59
CA ILE A 386 22.62 -21.06 -5.24
C ILE A 386 23.25 -21.15 -3.84
N ARG A 387 22.51 -21.62 -2.83
CA ARG A 387 23.02 -21.77 -1.46
C ARG A 387 24.33 -22.55 -1.38
N GLN A 388 24.44 -23.64 -2.14
CA GLN A 388 25.63 -24.51 -2.12
C GLN A 388 26.86 -23.88 -2.79
N ASN A 389 26.67 -22.89 -3.67
CA ASN A 389 27.72 -22.31 -4.50
C ASN A 389 27.95 -20.82 -4.23
N ILE A 390 27.13 -20.17 -3.41
CA ILE A 390 27.27 -18.75 -3.05
C ILE A 390 28.43 -18.58 -2.07
N THR A 391 29.18 -17.50 -2.22
CA THR A 391 30.29 -17.11 -1.33
C THR A 391 29.79 -16.17 -0.23
N SER A 392 30.61 -15.93 0.80
CA SER A 392 30.30 -15.00 1.88
C SER A 392 30.26 -13.53 1.44
N GLU A 393 30.77 -13.21 0.25
CA GLU A 393 30.76 -11.85 -0.32
C GLU A 393 29.46 -11.55 -1.09
N GLN A 394 28.72 -12.60 -1.47
CA GLN A 394 27.46 -12.48 -2.20
C GLN A 394 26.29 -12.41 -1.21
N GLN A 395 25.36 -11.52 -1.47
CA GLN A 395 24.16 -11.36 -0.65
C GLN A 395 22.96 -12.11 -1.24
N LEU A 396 22.22 -12.84 -0.39
CA LEU A 396 20.98 -13.53 -0.75
C LEU A 396 19.81 -13.01 0.09
N VAL A 397 18.81 -12.45 -0.56
CA VAL A 397 17.60 -11.92 0.06
C VAL A 397 16.36 -12.63 -0.49
N LEU A 398 15.54 -13.18 0.38
CA LEU A 398 14.29 -13.85 0.01
C LEU A 398 13.12 -13.08 0.64
N LEU A 399 12.29 -12.45 -0.19
CA LEU A 399 11.10 -11.72 0.25
C LEU A 399 9.85 -12.58 0.09
N SER A 400 8.98 -12.57 1.11
CA SER A 400 7.70 -13.29 1.07
C SER A 400 6.60 -12.52 1.79
N ALA A 401 5.36 -12.77 1.40
CA ALA A 401 4.20 -12.25 2.13
C ALA A 401 3.82 -13.14 3.32
N VAL A 402 3.84 -14.44 3.10
CA VAL A 402 3.49 -15.45 4.11
C VAL A 402 4.40 -16.66 3.92
N LEU A 403 5.11 -17.01 4.98
CA LEU A 403 5.98 -18.19 4.99
C LEU A 403 5.85 -18.86 6.36
N PRO A 404 4.90 -19.83 6.53
CA PRO A 404 4.57 -20.40 7.83
C PRO A 404 5.75 -21.00 8.60
N ASN A 405 6.73 -21.55 7.88
CA ASN A 405 7.94 -22.19 8.41
C ASN A 405 9.20 -21.35 8.14
N SER A 406 9.07 -20.01 8.12
CA SER A 406 10.16 -19.09 7.78
C SER A 406 11.42 -19.28 8.62
N GLY A 407 11.29 -19.60 9.91
CA GLY A 407 12.42 -19.88 10.79
C GLY A 407 13.19 -21.16 10.42
N ASP A 408 12.51 -22.21 9.95
CA ASP A 408 13.15 -23.45 9.51
C ASP A 408 13.82 -23.27 8.15
N ILE A 409 13.21 -22.46 7.28
CA ILE A 409 13.81 -22.09 5.98
C ILE A 409 15.03 -21.19 6.20
N ALA A 410 15.00 -20.26 7.16
CA ALA A 410 16.17 -19.45 7.50
C ALA A 410 17.31 -20.31 8.05
N GLN A 411 17.00 -21.26 8.94
CA GLN A 411 17.99 -22.24 9.44
C GLN A 411 18.55 -23.10 8.30
N TRP A 412 17.73 -23.49 7.35
CA TRP A 412 18.18 -24.26 6.20
C TRP A 412 19.03 -23.42 5.24
N LEU A 413 18.62 -22.18 4.93
CA LEU A 413 19.34 -21.32 3.96
C LEU A 413 20.65 -20.77 4.50
N PHE A 414 20.65 -20.29 5.75
CA PHE A 414 21.72 -19.47 6.31
C PHE A 414 22.40 -20.12 7.53
N GLU A 415 21.95 -21.31 7.92
CA GLU A 415 22.41 -22.02 9.13
C GLU A 415 22.13 -21.24 10.44
N ASP A 416 21.39 -20.14 10.33
CA ASP A 416 20.99 -19.27 11.44
C ASP A 416 19.52 -18.83 11.31
N ARG A 417 18.75 -19.07 12.38
CA ARG A 417 17.37 -18.57 12.47
C ARG A 417 17.29 -17.05 12.66
N GLY A 418 18.37 -16.42 13.09
CA GLY A 418 18.48 -14.97 13.23
C GLY A 418 18.41 -14.22 11.90
N CYS A 419 18.69 -14.90 10.77
CA CYS A 419 18.54 -14.36 9.42
C CYS A 419 17.07 -14.28 8.95
N LEU A 420 16.14 -14.00 9.88
CA LEU A 420 14.73 -13.75 9.60
C LEU A 420 14.36 -12.33 10.00
N ALA A 421 13.96 -11.54 9.02
CA ALA A 421 13.40 -10.20 9.21
C ALA A 421 11.88 -10.29 9.16
N THR A 422 11.25 -10.30 10.31
CA THR A 422 9.78 -10.26 10.46
C THR A 422 9.40 -9.31 11.58
N ASP A 423 8.25 -8.68 11.44
CA ASP A 423 7.65 -7.85 12.48
C ASP A 423 6.14 -7.91 12.33
N ASP A 424 5.47 -8.54 13.28
CA ASP A 424 4.02 -8.74 13.29
C ASP A 424 3.25 -7.43 13.51
N SER A 425 3.93 -6.36 13.95
CA SER A 425 3.35 -5.03 14.07
C SER A 425 3.20 -4.30 12.74
N ILE A 426 3.90 -4.76 11.69
CA ILE A 426 3.77 -4.20 10.33
C ILE A 426 2.46 -4.68 9.71
N VAL A 427 1.47 -3.84 9.78
CA VAL A 427 0.14 -4.10 9.22
C VAL A 427 0.06 -3.52 7.82
N SER A 428 -0.48 -4.31 6.89
CA SER A 428 -0.89 -3.77 5.59
C SER A 428 -2.11 -2.86 5.77
N THR A 429 -2.55 -2.21 4.68
CA THR A 429 -3.82 -1.46 4.66
C THR A 429 -4.94 -2.27 5.35
N PRO A 430 -5.76 -1.63 6.21
CA PRO A 430 -6.84 -2.32 6.91
C PRO A 430 -7.74 -3.11 5.97
N LYS A 431 -8.01 -4.36 6.31
CA LYS A 431 -8.82 -5.29 5.50
C LYS A 431 -10.17 -5.53 6.18
N SER A 432 -11.24 -5.45 5.41
CA SER A 432 -12.56 -5.91 5.85
C SER A 432 -12.89 -7.20 5.10
N ILE A 433 -13.07 -8.29 5.81
CA ILE A 433 -13.44 -9.59 5.25
C ILE A 433 -14.95 -9.77 5.40
N GLY A 434 -15.68 -9.80 4.29
CA GLY A 434 -17.14 -9.94 4.28
C GLY A 434 -17.58 -11.29 3.70
N PHE A 435 -18.49 -11.98 4.39
CA PHE A 435 -19.14 -13.21 3.91
C PHE A 435 -20.60 -12.93 3.60
N SER A 436 -20.99 -13.14 2.34
CA SER A 436 -22.40 -13.05 1.93
C SER A 436 -23.17 -14.29 2.37
N SER A 437 -24.30 -14.10 3.06
CA SER A 437 -25.20 -15.18 3.44
C SER A 437 -26.32 -15.37 2.44
N THR A 438 -26.97 -16.56 2.46
CA THR A 438 -28.20 -16.84 1.69
C THR A 438 -29.41 -16.02 2.19
N GLN A 439 -29.32 -15.40 3.35
CA GLN A 439 -30.32 -14.51 3.93
C GLN A 439 -30.23 -13.06 3.45
N ARG A 440 -29.37 -12.80 2.44
CA ARG A 440 -29.11 -11.49 1.83
C ARG A 440 -28.27 -10.54 2.70
N ASP A 441 -27.64 -11.05 3.73
CA ASP A 441 -26.80 -10.30 4.65
C ASP A 441 -25.32 -10.46 4.28
N ILE A 442 -24.51 -9.50 4.70
CA ILE A 442 -23.06 -9.62 4.66
C ILE A 442 -22.55 -9.47 6.09
N HIS A 443 -21.79 -10.46 6.56
CA HIS A 443 -21.14 -10.48 7.85
C HIS A 443 -19.68 -10.12 7.68
N PHE A 444 -19.21 -9.09 8.37
CA PHE A 444 -17.83 -8.62 8.32
C PHE A 444 -17.05 -9.08 9.55
N PHE A 445 -15.82 -9.48 9.31
CA PHE A 445 -14.90 -9.98 10.32
C PHE A 445 -13.64 -9.10 10.35
N SER A 446 -13.09 -8.88 11.55
CA SER A 446 -11.79 -8.26 11.75
C SER A 446 -10.67 -9.22 11.34
N ASP A 447 -9.44 -8.72 11.30
CA ASP A 447 -8.25 -9.54 10.97
C ASP A 447 -8.05 -10.72 11.92
N ASP A 448 -8.51 -10.62 13.16
CA ASP A 448 -8.52 -11.70 14.16
C ASP A 448 -9.45 -12.88 13.81
N LYS A 449 -10.35 -12.75 12.82
CA LYS A 449 -11.21 -13.82 12.26
C LYS A 449 -12.03 -14.63 13.27
N SER A 450 -11.81 -14.47 14.56
CA SER A 450 -12.45 -15.26 15.63
C SER A 450 -13.87 -14.77 15.93
N ASN A 451 -14.14 -13.49 15.72
CA ASN A 451 -15.42 -12.86 16.04
C ASN A 451 -15.92 -12.00 14.90
N GLU A 452 -17.24 -12.02 14.71
CA GLU A 452 -17.93 -11.09 13.84
C GLU A 452 -17.79 -9.66 14.37
N ASP A 453 -17.28 -8.75 13.51
CA ASP A 453 -17.15 -7.34 13.85
C ASP A 453 -18.51 -6.63 13.75
N TYR A 454 -19.13 -6.72 12.57
CA TYR A 454 -20.48 -6.20 12.33
C TYR A 454 -21.13 -6.90 11.13
N TYR A 455 -22.45 -6.78 10.99
CA TYR A 455 -23.15 -7.30 9.83
C TYR A 455 -24.07 -6.23 9.22
N ILE A 456 -24.39 -6.41 7.95
CA ILE A 456 -25.30 -5.55 7.21
C ILE A 456 -26.46 -6.40 6.67
N PRO A 457 -27.68 -6.16 7.14
CA PRO A 457 -28.83 -6.93 6.70
C PRO A 457 -29.34 -6.46 5.33
N ARG A 458 -29.91 -7.38 4.57
CA ARG A 458 -30.71 -7.14 3.34
C ARG A 458 -30.00 -6.38 2.24
N ILE A 459 -28.66 -6.50 2.14
CA ILE A 459 -27.88 -5.76 1.17
C ILE A 459 -28.01 -6.30 -0.25
N LEU A 460 -28.20 -7.62 -0.40
CA LEU A 460 -28.41 -8.25 -1.69
C LEU A 460 -29.87 -8.10 -2.11
N ARG A 461 -30.14 -7.11 -2.96
CA ARG A 461 -31.48 -6.82 -3.47
C ARG A 461 -31.73 -7.61 -4.73
N VAL A 462 -32.73 -8.51 -4.66
CA VAL A 462 -33.13 -9.32 -5.80
C VAL A 462 -34.17 -8.55 -6.60
N GLU A 463 -33.86 -8.20 -7.83
CA GLU A 463 -34.72 -7.46 -8.75
C GLU A 463 -35.17 -8.35 -9.91
N GLN A 464 -36.41 -8.12 -10.37
CA GLN A 464 -36.90 -8.80 -11.55
C GLN A 464 -36.29 -8.18 -12.80
N LEU A 465 -35.66 -9.00 -13.61
CA LEU A 465 -35.07 -8.57 -14.87
C LEU A 465 -36.13 -8.39 -15.98
N LYS A 466 -35.89 -7.46 -16.88
CA LYS A 466 -36.71 -7.32 -18.10
C LYS A 466 -36.70 -8.60 -18.92
N LYS A 467 -37.87 -9.06 -19.33
CA LYS A 467 -37.99 -10.24 -20.21
C LYS A 467 -37.43 -9.99 -21.59
N LEU A 468 -36.69 -10.95 -22.10
CA LEU A 468 -36.28 -10.95 -23.50
C LEU A 468 -37.39 -11.51 -24.39
N PRO A 469 -37.41 -11.20 -25.71
CA PRO A 469 -38.37 -11.75 -26.65
C PRO A 469 -38.44 -13.29 -26.56
N ARG A 470 -39.65 -13.84 -26.52
CA ARG A 470 -39.95 -15.28 -26.40
C ARG A 470 -39.69 -15.93 -25.03
N GLU A 471 -39.31 -15.15 -24.03
CA GLU A 471 -39.12 -15.66 -22.66
C GLU A 471 -40.43 -15.83 -21.92
N ARG A 472 -40.69 -17.02 -21.35
CA ARG A 472 -41.95 -17.34 -20.64
C ARG A 472 -41.83 -17.07 -19.15
N SER A 473 -40.68 -17.37 -18.51
CA SER A 473 -40.49 -17.22 -17.07
C SER A 473 -39.85 -15.87 -16.72
N ASN A 474 -40.19 -15.36 -15.52
CA ASN A 474 -39.48 -14.22 -14.94
C ASN A 474 -38.06 -14.65 -14.53
N LYS A 475 -37.10 -13.78 -14.74
CA LYS A 475 -35.74 -13.95 -14.24
C LYS A 475 -35.42 -12.85 -13.25
N TYR A 476 -34.56 -13.14 -12.31
CA TYR A 476 -34.18 -12.26 -11.22
C TYR A 476 -32.66 -12.13 -11.17
N PHE A 477 -32.19 -11.01 -10.63
CA PHE A 477 -30.77 -10.78 -10.36
C PHE A 477 -30.62 -10.00 -9.04
N PRO A 478 -29.63 -10.35 -8.19
CA PRO A 478 -28.82 -11.56 -8.29
C PRO A 478 -29.63 -12.84 -7.99
N ASP A 479 -29.28 -13.96 -8.62
CA ASP A 479 -29.74 -15.27 -8.18
C ASP A 479 -28.86 -15.72 -7.00
N LEU A 480 -29.45 -15.73 -5.80
CA LEU A 480 -28.70 -16.02 -4.57
C LEU A 480 -28.19 -17.47 -4.47
N SER A 481 -28.67 -18.36 -5.32
CA SER A 481 -28.16 -19.72 -5.43
C SER A 481 -26.85 -19.81 -6.22
N LEU A 482 -26.50 -18.73 -6.95
CA LEU A 482 -25.33 -18.66 -7.81
C LEU A 482 -24.29 -17.69 -7.21
N SER A 483 -23.17 -18.24 -6.73
CA SER A 483 -22.05 -17.42 -6.20
C SER A 483 -21.53 -16.40 -7.22
N THR A 484 -21.58 -16.73 -8.51
CA THR A 484 -21.21 -15.81 -9.59
C THR A 484 -22.12 -14.57 -9.66
N ASP A 485 -23.43 -14.74 -9.51
CA ASP A 485 -24.38 -13.62 -9.52
C ASP A 485 -24.16 -12.71 -8.30
N VAL A 486 -23.92 -13.30 -7.13
CA VAL A 486 -23.60 -12.55 -5.90
C VAL A 486 -22.28 -11.78 -6.07
N ALA A 487 -21.25 -12.39 -6.66
CA ALA A 487 -19.99 -11.72 -6.93
C ALA A 487 -20.13 -10.54 -7.91
N ILE A 488 -20.86 -10.74 -9.01
CA ILE A 488 -21.15 -9.68 -10.00
C ILE A 488 -21.95 -8.54 -9.35
N TYR A 489 -22.99 -8.86 -8.54
CA TYR A 489 -23.77 -7.85 -7.84
C TYR A 489 -22.90 -6.98 -6.91
N ASN A 490 -22.08 -7.62 -6.08
CA ASN A 490 -21.16 -6.90 -5.20
C ASN A 490 -20.16 -6.04 -6.00
N ALA A 491 -19.64 -6.55 -7.12
CA ALA A 491 -18.73 -5.80 -7.98
C ALA A 491 -19.41 -4.55 -8.56
N ILE A 492 -20.63 -4.68 -9.10
CA ILE A 492 -21.38 -3.53 -9.64
C ILE A 492 -21.64 -2.48 -8.54
N LYS A 493 -21.98 -2.91 -7.32
CA LYS A 493 -22.27 -2.00 -6.21
C LYS A 493 -21.02 -1.31 -5.65
N LEU A 494 -19.87 -1.95 -5.67
CA LEU A 494 -18.64 -1.43 -5.07
C LEU A 494 -17.70 -0.70 -6.05
N CYS A 495 -17.83 -0.92 -7.36
CA CYS A 495 -16.88 -0.38 -8.35
C CYS A 495 -16.84 1.17 -8.40
N HIS A 496 -17.85 1.87 -7.90
CA HIS A 496 -17.83 3.33 -7.79
C HIS A 496 -16.88 3.85 -6.70
N ASN A 497 -16.47 2.99 -5.75
CA ASN A 497 -15.53 3.35 -4.68
C ASN A 497 -14.07 2.98 -5.00
N GLY A 498 -13.83 2.21 -6.06
CA GLY A 498 -12.50 1.77 -6.46
C GLY A 498 -12.50 0.55 -7.36
N GLY A 499 -11.31 0.04 -7.69
CA GLY A 499 -11.15 -1.16 -8.49
C GLY A 499 -11.68 -2.40 -7.78
N VAL A 500 -12.46 -3.22 -8.48
CA VAL A 500 -13.00 -4.49 -7.97
C VAL A 500 -12.48 -5.65 -8.80
N ALA A 501 -11.91 -6.67 -8.15
CA ALA A 501 -11.46 -7.89 -8.78
C ALA A 501 -12.35 -9.07 -8.39
N ILE A 502 -12.85 -9.82 -9.37
CA ILE A 502 -13.57 -11.08 -9.14
C ILE A 502 -12.60 -12.23 -9.35
N TYR A 503 -12.26 -12.95 -8.27
CA TYR A 503 -11.45 -14.15 -8.38
C TYR A 503 -12.28 -15.35 -8.84
N LEU A 504 -11.81 -15.99 -9.89
CA LEU A 504 -12.43 -17.20 -10.46
C LEU A 504 -11.42 -18.35 -10.38
N GLY A 505 -11.73 -19.37 -9.62
CA GLY A 505 -10.84 -20.52 -9.42
C GLY A 505 -10.47 -21.30 -10.69
N GLN A 506 -11.19 -21.07 -11.80
CA GLN A 506 -10.93 -21.72 -13.09
C GLN A 506 -11.13 -20.74 -14.24
N GLN A 507 -10.20 -20.72 -15.18
CA GLN A 507 -10.24 -19.86 -16.36
C GLN A 507 -11.53 -20.00 -17.19
N ARG A 508 -12.07 -21.22 -17.29
CA ARG A 508 -13.35 -21.48 -18.01
C ARG A 508 -14.54 -20.71 -17.42
N SER A 509 -14.50 -20.38 -16.13
CA SER A 509 -15.55 -19.61 -15.43
C SER A 509 -15.62 -18.16 -15.87
N MET A 510 -14.55 -17.62 -16.47
CA MET A 510 -14.53 -16.25 -17.02
C MET A 510 -15.63 -16.05 -18.06
N LYS A 511 -15.81 -17.03 -18.95
CA LYS A 511 -16.87 -17.00 -19.98
C LYS A 511 -18.24 -16.80 -19.35
N THR A 512 -18.54 -17.53 -18.27
CA THR A 512 -19.84 -17.45 -17.58
C THR A 512 -20.07 -16.04 -17.00
N VAL A 513 -19.04 -15.41 -16.41
CA VAL A 513 -19.14 -14.05 -15.88
C VAL A 513 -19.40 -13.05 -17.00
N PHE A 514 -18.63 -13.08 -18.08
CA PHE A 514 -18.81 -12.15 -19.20
C PHE A 514 -20.19 -12.32 -19.88
N GLU A 515 -20.61 -13.56 -20.15
CA GLU A 515 -21.93 -13.83 -20.72
C GLU A 515 -23.06 -13.34 -19.79
N ARG A 516 -22.87 -13.42 -18.46
CA ARG A 516 -23.83 -12.94 -17.49
C ARG A 516 -23.94 -11.43 -17.50
N ILE A 517 -22.82 -10.70 -17.51
CA ILE A 517 -22.80 -9.22 -17.59
C ILE A 517 -23.44 -8.75 -18.91
N ILE A 518 -23.10 -9.35 -20.05
CA ILE A 518 -23.72 -9.06 -21.35
C ILE A 518 -25.24 -9.33 -21.33
N ASN A 519 -25.68 -10.39 -20.64
CA ASN A 519 -27.10 -10.69 -20.49
C ASN A 519 -27.83 -9.64 -19.62
N LEU A 520 -27.19 -9.11 -18.58
CA LEU A 520 -27.73 -8.03 -17.75
C LEU A 520 -27.90 -6.74 -18.59
N ASP A 521 -26.91 -6.37 -19.39
CA ASP A 521 -26.99 -5.22 -20.30
C ASP A 521 -28.16 -5.36 -21.30
N LYS A 522 -28.29 -6.51 -21.95
CA LYS A 522 -29.42 -6.80 -22.86
C LYS A 522 -30.80 -6.69 -22.20
N ARG A 523 -30.86 -6.82 -20.87
CA ARG A 523 -32.08 -6.69 -20.06
C ARG A 523 -32.27 -5.29 -19.50
N ASN A 524 -31.41 -4.34 -19.88
CA ASN A 524 -31.37 -2.98 -19.38
C ASN A 524 -31.19 -2.91 -17.83
N TYR A 525 -30.43 -3.86 -17.25
CA TYR A 525 -30.00 -3.71 -15.87
C TYR A 525 -29.02 -2.54 -15.76
N ASP A 526 -29.07 -1.80 -14.67
CA ASP A 526 -28.21 -0.63 -14.50
C ASP A 526 -26.74 -1.02 -14.29
N LEU A 527 -25.93 -0.82 -15.31
CA LEU A 527 -24.48 -1.04 -15.33
C LEU A 527 -23.71 0.29 -15.45
N LYS A 528 -24.36 1.42 -15.19
CA LYS A 528 -23.77 2.75 -15.38
C LYS A 528 -22.50 2.94 -14.56
N ALA A 529 -22.47 2.41 -13.34
CA ALA A 529 -21.31 2.49 -12.45
C ALA A 529 -20.05 1.88 -13.06
N LEU A 530 -20.15 0.83 -13.88
CA LEU A 530 -19.00 0.25 -14.59
C LEU A 530 -18.43 1.23 -15.62
N LYS A 531 -19.31 1.90 -16.38
CA LYS A 531 -18.91 2.83 -17.46
C LYS A 531 -18.34 4.15 -16.94
N ASP A 532 -18.95 4.70 -15.90
CA ASP A 532 -18.61 6.02 -15.35
C ASP A 532 -17.22 6.04 -14.67
N ASN A 533 -16.76 4.89 -14.15
CA ASN A 533 -15.48 4.79 -13.43
C ASN A 533 -14.33 4.24 -14.29
N THR A 534 -14.56 3.98 -15.58
CA THR A 534 -13.54 3.40 -16.47
C THR A 534 -12.83 4.48 -17.27
N ASN A 535 -11.49 4.39 -17.36
CA ASN A 535 -10.70 5.22 -18.27
C ASN A 535 -11.00 4.82 -19.72
N GLN A 536 -11.83 5.60 -20.41
CA GLN A 536 -12.31 5.31 -21.75
C GLN A 536 -11.19 5.23 -22.80
N ALA A 537 -10.11 5.98 -22.62
CA ALA A 537 -8.97 5.96 -23.55
C ALA A 537 -8.19 4.64 -23.45
N GLU A 538 -7.99 4.13 -22.24
CA GLU A 538 -7.35 2.83 -22.02
C GLU A 538 -8.26 1.67 -22.41
N LEU A 539 -9.54 1.76 -22.06
CA LEU A 539 -10.54 0.75 -22.46
C LEU A 539 -10.60 0.61 -23.97
N SER A 540 -10.55 1.72 -24.71
CA SER A 540 -10.56 1.69 -26.19
C SER A 540 -9.32 0.97 -26.76
N LYS A 541 -8.15 1.12 -26.14
CA LYS A 541 -6.92 0.38 -26.52
C LYS A 541 -7.06 -1.11 -26.24
N ILE A 542 -7.54 -1.45 -25.04
CA ILE A 542 -7.76 -2.86 -24.64
C ILE A 542 -8.80 -3.52 -25.56
N LYS A 543 -9.91 -2.82 -25.83
CA LYS A 543 -10.94 -3.30 -26.76
C LYS A 543 -10.37 -3.55 -28.15
N GLY A 544 -9.63 -2.59 -28.72
CA GLY A 544 -9.00 -2.74 -30.04
C GLY A 544 -8.03 -3.92 -30.10
N PHE A 545 -7.26 -4.13 -29.04
CA PHE A 545 -6.39 -5.31 -28.92
C PHE A 545 -7.20 -6.62 -28.90
N ILE A 546 -8.22 -6.72 -28.04
CA ILE A 546 -9.08 -7.92 -27.96
C ILE A 546 -9.78 -8.18 -29.29
N GLU A 547 -10.32 -7.16 -29.93
CA GLU A 547 -11.03 -7.25 -31.21
C GLU A 547 -10.12 -7.75 -32.35
N SER A 548 -8.85 -7.34 -32.35
CA SER A 548 -7.87 -7.80 -33.35
C SER A 548 -7.57 -9.31 -33.26
N TYR A 549 -7.70 -9.91 -32.07
CA TYR A 549 -7.44 -11.35 -31.86
C TYR A 549 -8.69 -12.22 -31.94
N TYR A 550 -9.82 -11.74 -31.44
CA TYR A 550 -11.04 -12.54 -31.24
C TYR A 550 -12.21 -12.11 -32.15
N GLY A 551 -12.13 -10.91 -32.75
CA GLY A 551 -13.21 -10.32 -33.53
C GLY A 551 -14.26 -9.56 -32.71
N SER A 552 -15.06 -8.70 -33.36
CA SER A 552 -16.04 -7.82 -32.74
C SER A 552 -17.19 -8.56 -32.03
N GLU A 553 -17.58 -9.72 -32.53
CA GLU A 553 -18.71 -10.50 -32.01
C GLU A 553 -18.35 -11.38 -30.80
N HIS A 554 -17.07 -11.48 -30.45
CA HIS A 554 -16.64 -12.31 -29.33
C HIS A 554 -17.08 -11.73 -27.97
N TYR A 555 -17.39 -12.60 -27.00
CA TYR A 555 -17.88 -12.17 -25.69
C TYR A 555 -16.86 -11.30 -24.90
N TYR A 556 -15.57 -11.48 -25.10
CA TYR A 556 -14.54 -10.58 -24.52
C TYR A 556 -14.67 -9.15 -25.05
N THR A 557 -14.85 -9.00 -26.37
CA THR A 557 -15.00 -7.70 -27.02
C THR A 557 -16.28 -7.00 -26.54
N LYS A 558 -17.40 -7.75 -26.50
CA LYS A 558 -18.68 -7.25 -26.00
C LYS A 558 -18.64 -6.89 -24.51
N ALA A 559 -17.93 -7.64 -23.69
CA ALA A 559 -17.76 -7.29 -22.27
C ALA A 559 -16.91 -6.03 -22.08
N ALA A 560 -15.83 -5.87 -22.85
CA ALA A 560 -15.00 -4.67 -22.84
C ALA A 560 -15.73 -3.41 -23.33
N GLU A 561 -16.86 -3.53 -24.03
CA GLU A 561 -17.73 -2.39 -24.39
C GLU A 561 -18.56 -1.86 -23.21
N LEU A 562 -18.69 -2.65 -22.16
CA LEU A 562 -19.50 -2.33 -20.99
C LEU A 562 -18.70 -1.68 -19.86
N GLY A 563 -17.36 -1.60 -19.98
CA GLY A 563 -16.44 -1.07 -18.98
C GLY A 563 -15.64 -2.20 -18.36
#